data_83aa2a15cf67d8b7408ffdb938b4655f
#
_entry.id   83aa2a15cf67d8b7408ffdb938b4655f
#
_cell.length_a   1.000
_cell.length_b   1.000
_cell.length_c   1.000
_cell.angle_alpha   90.00
_cell.angle_beta   90.00
_cell.angle_gamma   90.00
#
_symmetry.space_group_name_H-M   'P 1'
#
loop_
_entity.id
_entity.type
_entity.pdbx_description
1 polymer ?
#
loop_
_entity_poly.entity_id
_entity_poly.type
_entity_poly.pdbx_seq_one_letter_code
_entity_poly.pdbx_strand_id
1 'polypeptide(L)'
;RQMCIRDSYKTDIIDRADSVIDMIRVATYINTMPAAIEMIEDAHAKGYETTCNIMAISKDQESEIDIALEMLGKSNVDGIYIVDSYGSLYPEQIQRLTQKYVAVGEKYGKKIGIHAHDNMKMAYANTVEAMRHGASMLDGTVSSMGRGAGNCAMELLLGFLRNPKYNLYHILKFIERYMVPLKEKGDAVWGYDVPYMLTGMLNQHPRDAIDFIKQGKHEYADMYSYLLYRE
;
A
#
# COMPACT_ATOMS: atom_id res chain seq x y z
N ARG A 1 5.27 6.86 13.27
CA ARG A 1 6.74 6.85 13.39
C ARG A 1 7.28 6.47 12.03
N GLN A 2 7.97 7.39 11.35
CA GLN A 2 8.90 7.01 10.30
C GLN A 2 9.78 5.92 10.90
N MET A 3 9.75 4.74 10.33
CA MET A 3 10.86 3.81 10.58
C MET A 3 12.07 4.48 9.92
N CYS A 4 12.86 5.16 10.75
CA CYS A 4 14.19 5.55 10.34
C CYS A 4 14.90 4.26 9.97
N ILE A 5 15.28 4.14 8.71
CA ILE A 5 16.23 3.14 8.26
C ILE A 5 17.51 3.43 9.06
N ARG A 6 17.72 2.67 10.12
CA ARG A 6 18.95 2.69 10.91
C ARG A 6 19.72 1.43 10.59
N ASP A 7 21.01 1.46 10.75
CA ASP A 7 21.92 0.33 10.51
C ASP A 7 21.56 -0.96 11.26
N SER A 8 20.59 -0.90 12.19
CA SER A 8 20.06 -2.05 12.95
C SER A 8 19.44 -3.13 12.06
N TYR A 9 18.92 -2.82 10.86
CA TYR A 9 18.32 -3.83 10.00
C TYR A 9 19.34 -4.94 9.62
N LYS A 10 20.62 -4.61 9.51
CA LYS A 10 21.67 -5.58 9.18
C LYS A 10 21.83 -6.68 10.23
N THR A 11 21.53 -6.35 11.48
CA THR A 11 21.56 -7.28 12.62
C THR A 11 20.19 -7.87 12.92
N ASP A 12 19.13 -7.14 12.66
CA ASP A 12 17.74 -7.55 12.98
C ASP A 12 17.18 -8.56 11.98
N ILE A 13 17.63 -8.52 10.71
CA ILE A 13 17.28 -9.50 9.69
C ILE A 13 18.33 -10.62 9.73
N ILE A 14 17.95 -11.77 10.26
CA ILE A 14 18.78 -12.99 10.28
C ILE A 14 18.79 -13.67 8.89
N ASP A 15 19.67 -14.64 8.69
CA ASP A 15 19.70 -15.40 7.44
C ASP A 15 18.37 -16.16 7.22
N ARG A 16 17.96 -16.27 5.95
CA ARG A 16 16.71 -16.97 5.57
C ARG A 16 16.68 -18.42 6.06
N ALA A 17 17.83 -19.09 6.12
CA ALA A 17 17.95 -20.46 6.59
C ALA A 17 17.53 -20.62 8.06
N ASP A 18 17.66 -19.57 8.86
CA ASP A 18 17.32 -19.56 10.29
C ASP A 18 15.95 -18.89 10.56
N SER A 19 15.20 -18.54 9.51
CA SER A 19 13.93 -17.81 9.58
C SER A 19 12.77 -18.63 9.00
N VAL A 20 11.57 -18.37 9.52
CA VAL A 20 10.30 -18.88 8.94
C VAL A 20 9.72 -17.92 7.89
N ILE A 21 10.36 -16.75 7.69
CA ILE A 21 9.93 -15.73 6.73
C ILE A 21 10.56 -16.06 5.37
N ASP A 22 9.79 -15.94 4.29
CA ASP A 22 10.27 -16.15 2.93
C ASP A 22 10.62 -14.84 2.21
N MET A 23 9.93 -13.75 2.56
CA MET A 23 10.01 -12.47 1.85
C MET A 23 10.17 -11.30 2.81
N ILE A 24 11.03 -10.35 2.45
CA ILE A 24 11.17 -9.04 3.11
C ILE A 24 10.57 -7.95 2.20
N ARG A 25 9.65 -7.17 2.77
CA ARG A 25 9.02 -6.04 2.07
C ARG A 25 9.58 -4.72 2.60
N VAL A 26 10.35 -4.03 1.78
CA VAL A 26 10.93 -2.72 2.12
C VAL A 26 9.95 -1.63 1.72
N ALA A 27 9.54 -0.80 2.67
CA ALA A 27 8.69 0.36 2.43
C ALA A 27 9.53 1.64 2.48
N THR A 28 9.46 2.46 1.43
CA THR A 28 10.30 3.64 1.27
C THR A 28 9.55 4.78 0.60
N TYR A 29 10.04 6.01 0.77
CA TYR A 29 9.70 7.14 -0.08
C TYR A 29 10.77 7.30 -1.16
N ILE A 30 10.46 8.00 -2.26
CA ILE A 30 11.42 8.18 -3.37
C ILE A 30 12.73 8.84 -2.90
N ASN A 31 12.64 9.83 -2.02
CA ASN A 31 13.84 10.54 -1.50
C ASN A 31 14.74 9.68 -0.61
N THR A 32 14.31 8.48 -0.19
CA THR A 32 15.10 7.53 0.60
C THR A 32 15.45 6.25 -0.17
N MET A 33 15.30 6.27 -1.49
CA MET A 33 15.52 5.12 -2.36
C MET A 33 16.90 4.46 -2.23
N PRO A 34 18.04 5.20 -2.17
CA PRO A 34 19.34 4.57 -2.00
C PRO A 34 19.44 3.67 -0.76
N ALA A 35 18.93 4.14 0.38
CA ALA A 35 18.93 3.34 1.61
C ALA A 35 17.99 2.13 1.52
N ALA A 36 16.87 2.26 0.82
CA ALA A 36 15.97 1.12 0.56
C ALA A 36 16.65 0.04 -0.28
N ILE A 37 17.42 0.44 -1.29
CA ILE A 37 18.21 -0.49 -2.12
C ILE A 37 19.26 -1.21 -1.27
N GLU A 38 19.97 -0.54 -0.38
CA GLU A 38 20.91 -1.19 0.54
C GLU A 38 20.22 -2.27 1.40
N MET A 39 19.00 -2.00 1.89
CA MET A 39 18.22 -2.99 2.64
C MET A 39 17.80 -4.18 1.76
N ILE A 40 17.41 -3.92 0.53
CA ILE A 40 17.02 -4.96 -0.45
C ILE A 40 18.21 -5.85 -0.73
N GLU A 41 19.40 -5.28 -1.00
CA GLU A 41 20.61 -6.02 -1.29
C GLU A 41 21.05 -6.88 -0.09
N ASP A 42 20.99 -6.34 1.14
CA ASP A 42 21.30 -7.09 2.36
C ASP A 42 20.32 -8.26 2.56
N ALA A 43 19.01 -8.03 2.42
CA ALA A 43 18.00 -9.06 2.56
C ALA A 43 18.11 -10.14 1.47
N HIS A 44 18.36 -9.73 0.22
CA HIS A 44 18.60 -10.64 -0.89
C HIS A 44 19.83 -11.50 -0.66
N ALA A 45 20.95 -10.90 -0.20
CA ALA A 45 22.18 -11.63 0.13
C ALA A 45 21.97 -12.66 1.25
N LYS A 46 21.02 -12.45 2.15
CA LYS A 46 20.58 -13.38 3.20
C LYS A 46 19.60 -14.45 2.72
N GLY A 47 19.26 -14.46 1.43
CA GLY A 47 18.43 -15.48 0.77
C GLY A 47 16.92 -15.22 0.77
N TYR A 48 16.47 -14.02 1.09
CA TYR A 48 15.05 -13.63 1.03
C TYR A 48 14.62 -13.21 -0.37
N GLU A 49 13.36 -13.53 -0.74
CA GLU A 49 12.66 -12.79 -1.79
C GLU A 49 12.42 -11.37 -1.28
N THR A 50 12.57 -10.36 -2.14
CA THR A 50 12.47 -8.98 -1.73
C THR A 50 11.47 -8.19 -2.54
N THR A 51 10.72 -7.30 -1.89
CA THR A 51 9.87 -6.36 -2.60
C THR A 51 10.05 -4.94 -2.07
N CYS A 52 9.79 -3.95 -2.93
CA CYS A 52 9.84 -2.54 -2.58
C CYS A 52 8.48 -1.88 -2.74
N ASN A 53 7.98 -1.27 -1.68
CA ASN A 53 6.75 -0.49 -1.64
C ASN A 53 7.11 1.00 -1.70
N ILE A 54 6.88 1.66 -2.86
CA ILE A 54 7.11 3.10 -3.00
C ILE A 54 5.89 3.85 -2.46
N MET A 55 6.02 4.35 -1.23
CA MET A 55 4.93 5.02 -0.50
C MET A 55 4.66 6.43 -1.04
N ALA A 56 3.41 6.87 -0.89
CA ALA A 56 2.93 8.21 -1.25
C ALA A 56 3.22 8.63 -2.70
N ILE A 57 3.19 7.67 -3.62
CA ILE A 57 3.51 7.86 -5.03
C ILE A 57 2.72 9.00 -5.70
N SER A 58 1.54 9.33 -5.17
CA SER A 58 0.70 10.43 -5.63
C SER A 58 1.29 11.83 -5.39
N LYS A 59 2.36 11.94 -4.59
CA LYS A 59 3.04 13.19 -4.28
C LYS A 59 4.29 13.44 -5.12
N ASP A 60 4.82 12.40 -5.74
CA ASP A 60 6.11 12.44 -6.40
C ASP A 60 5.97 12.92 -7.86
N GLN A 61 7.01 13.55 -8.38
CA GLN A 61 7.07 13.98 -9.77
C GLN A 61 7.37 12.77 -10.68
N GLU A 62 6.85 12.79 -11.91
CA GLU A 62 7.04 11.69 -12.86
C GLU A 62 8.51 11.36 -13.12
N SER A 63 9.37 12.38 -13.21
CA SER A 63 10.81 12.21 -13.40
C SER A 63 11.50 11.52 -12.22
N GLU A 64 11.04 11.77 -11.00
CA GLU A 64 11.58 11.12 -9.78
C GLU A 64 11.13 9.66 -9.73
N ILE A 65 9.89 9.39 -10.13
CA ILE A 65 9.35 8.03 -10.25
C ILE A 65 10.18 7.25 -11.28
N ASP A 66 10.46 7.81 -12.44
CA ASP A 66 11.23 7.16 -13.50
C ASP A 66 12.66 6.81 -13.03
N ILE A 67 13.33 7.73 -12.31
CA ILE A 67 14.65 7.48 -11.73
C ILE A 67 14.59 6.36 -10.68
N ALA A 68 13.62 6.41 -9.77
CA ALA A 68 13.46 5.41 -8.72
C ALA A 68 13.20 4.01 -9.29
N LEU A 69 12.35 3.92 -10.31
CA LEU A 69 12.06 2.66 -11.01
C LEU A 69 13.28 2.09 -11.73
N GLU A 70 14.07 2.94 -12.39
CA GLU A 70 15.32 2.50 -13.04
C GLU A 70 16.35 1.99 -12.02
N MET A 71 16.46 2.64 -10.85
CA MET A 71 17.31 2.20 -9.76
C MET A 71 16.86 0.82 -9.22
N LEU A 72 15.58 0.66 -8.93
CA LEU A 72 15.01 -0.62 -8.47
C LEU A 72 15.12 -1.71 -9.53
N GLY A 73 14.90 -1.38 -10.80
CA GLY A 73 15.07 -2.32 -11.89
C GLY A 73 16.47 -2.94 -11.93
N LYS A 74 17.50 -2.16 -11.65
CA LYS A 74 18.91 -2.59 -11.61
C LYS A 74 19.30 -3.31 -10.33
N SER A 75 18.52 -3.20 -9.27
CA SER A 75 18.77 -3.86 -7.98
C SER A 75 18.31 -5.33 -7.99
N ASN A 76 18.61 -6.05 -6.90
CA ASN A 76 18.16 -7.43 -6.70
C ASN A 76 16.73 -7.54 -6.16
N VAL A 77 15.91 -6.46 -6.23
CA VAL A 77 14.48 -6.55 -5.87
C VAL A 77 13.73 -7.51 -6.78
N ASP A 78 12.85 -8.36 -6.22
CA ASP A 78 12.03 -9.28 -7.02
C ASP A 78 10.71 -8.65 -7.46
N GLY A 79 10.18 -7.73 -6.66
CA GLY A 79 8.91 -7.07 -6.96
C GLY A 79 8.85 -5.61 -6.52
N ILE A 80 8.13 -4.78 -7.31
CA ILE A 80 7.98 -3.35 -7.07
C ILE A 80 6.49 -3.01 -6.96
N TYR A 81 6.09 -2.34 -5.87
CA TYR A 81 4.71 -2.01 -5.59
C TYR A 81 4.39 -0.54 -5.78
N ILE A 82 3.31 -0.26 -6.50
CA ILE A 82 2.63 1.04 -6.51
C ILE A 82 1.88 1.16 -5.19
N VAL A 83 2.11 2.23 -4.41
CA VAL A 83 1.40 2.42 -3.15
C VAL A 83 0.61 3.72 -3.16
N ASP A 84 -0.71 3.61 -3.29
CA ASP A 84 -1.64 4.72 -3.08
C ASP A 84 -1.85 4.96 -1.58
N SER A 85 -0.85 5.55 -0.92
CA SER A 85 -0.82 5.72 0.53
C SER A 85 -1.94 6.60 1.07
N TYR A 86 -2.48 7.48 0.24
CA TYR A 86 -3.51 8.45 0.65
C TYR A 86 -4.91 8.07 0.13
N GLY A 87 -4.99 6.99 -0.65
CA GLY A 87 -6.24 6.57 -1.28
C GLY A 87 -6.81 7.69 -2.17
N SER A 88 -5.93 8.39 -2.88
CA SER A 88 -6.21 9.61 -3.64
C SER A 88 -6.19 9.44 -5.15
N LEU A 89 -5.68 8.30 -5.62
CA LEU A 89 -5.54 8.05 -7.05
C LEU A 89 -6.85 7.54 -7.66
N TYR A 90 -7.10 7.97 -8.89
CA TYR A 90 -8.19 7.48 -9.73
C TYR A 90 -7.69 6.39 -10.70
N PRO A 91 -8.58 5.56 -11.25
CA PRO A 91 -8.20 4.44 -12.12
C PRO A 91 -7.30 4.86 -13.30
N GLU A 92 -7.53 6.02 -13.92
CA GLU A 92 -6.74 6.51 -15.05
C GLU A 92 -5.29 6.85 -14.63
N GLN A 93 -5.10 7.30 -13.39
CA GLN A 93 -3.77 7.55 -12.84
C GLN A 93 -3.06 6.22 -12.52
N ILE A 94 -3.79 5.26 -11.95
CA ILE A 94 -3.29 3.90 -11.71
C ILE A 94 -2.90 3.22 -13.01
N GLN A 95 -3.71 3.33 -14.07
CA GLN A 95 -3.37 2.80 -15.39
C GLN A 95 -2.00 3.31 -15.86
N ARG A 96 -1.81 4.64 -15.86
CA ARG A 96 -0.53 5.26 -16.30
C ARG A 96 0.66 4.83 -15.46
N LEU A 97 0.50 4.84 -14.14
CA LEU A 97 1.55 4.37 -13.22
C LEU A 97 1.87 2.89 -13.48
N THR A 98 0.85 2.04 -13.56
CA THR A 98 1.07 0.60 -13.79
C THR A 98 1.82 0.35 -15.09
N GLN A 99 1.49 1.03 -16.17
CA GLN A 99 2.21 0.91 -17.46
C GLN A 99 3.70 1.28 -17.32
N LYS A 100 4.05 2.34 -16.57
CA LYS A 100 5.44 2.70 -16.28
C LYS A 100 6.17 1.60 -15.50
N TYR A 101 5.55 1.10 -14.43
CA TYR A 101 6.13 0.05 -13.61
C TYR A 101 6.31 -1.25 -14.42
N VAL A 102 5.30 -1.64 -15.20
CA VAL A 102 5.35 -2.85 -16.03
C VAL A 102 6.45 -2.76 -17.08
N ALA A 103 6.64 -1.61 -17.72
CA ALA A 103 7.72 -1.42 -18.68
C ALA A 103 9.11 -1.66 -18.04
N VAL A 104 9.31 -1.20 -16.81
CA VAL A 104 10.53 -1.49 -16.02
C VAL A 104 10.57 -2.96 -15.60
N GLY A 105 9.44 -3.51 -15.18
CA GLY A 105 9.31 -4.92 -14.81
C GLY A 105 9.71 -5.85 -15.97
N GLU A 106 9.22 -5.59 -17.18
CA GLU A 106 9.57 -6.35 -18.38
C GLU A 106 11.05 -6.21 -18.74
N LYS A 107 11.60 -4.97 -18.65
CA LYS A 107 13.01 -4.70 -18.96
C LYS A 107 13.97 -5.43 -18.03
N TYR A 108 13.64 -5.56 -16.75
CA TYR A 108 14.54 -6.08 -15.73
C TYR A 108 14.08 -7.38 -15.06
N GLY A 109 12.98 -7.98 -15.53
CA GLY A 109 12.45 -9.24 -14.98
C GLY A 109 11.84 -9.08 -13.58
N LYS A 110 11.22 -7.92 -13.26
CA LYS A 110 10.61 -7.64 -11.95
C LYS A 110 9.10 -7.84 -11.97
N LYS A 111 8.56 -8.41 -10.89
CA LYS A 111 7.10 -8.47 -10.68
C LYS A 111 6.57 -7.10 -10.28
N ILE A 112 5.36 -6.76 -10.71
CA ILE A 112 4.71 -5.50 -10.34
C ILE A 112 3.50 -5.76 -9.46
N GLY A 113 3.37 -4.95 -8.41
CA GLY A 113 2.30 -5.05 -7.43
C GLY A 113 1.60 -3.71 -7.16
N ILE A 114 0.44 -3.80 -6.50
CA ILE A 114 -0.31 -2.64 -6.03
C ILE A 114 -0.75 -2.82 -4.58
N HIS A 115 -0.63 -1.74 -3.80
CA HIS A 115 -1.20 -1.58 -2.46
C HIS A 115 -2.00 -0.28 -2.41
N ALA A 116 -3.33 -0.39 -2.34
CA ALA A 116 -4.22 0.77 -2.40
C ALA A 116 -4.99 0.96 -1.10
N HIS A 117 -4.99 2.19 -0.57
CA HIS A 117 -5.85 2.63 0.51
C HIS A 117 -7.22 3.08 0.00
N ASP A 118 -8.25 3.01 0.86
CA ASP A 118 -9.66 3.13 0.48
C ASP A 118 -10.30 4.48 0.87
N ASN A 119 -9.49 5.54 1.02
CA ASN A 119 -9.97 6.84 1.48
C ASN A 119 -11.09 7.41 0.59
N MET A 120 -10.96 7.29 -0.72
CA MET A 120 -11.97 7.70 -1.70
C MET A 120 -12.83 6.54 -2.23
N LYS A 121 -12.84 5.39 -1.54
CA LYS A 121 -13.56 4.17 -1.94
C LYS A 121 -13.13 3.61 -3.31
N MET A 122 -11.88 3.87 -3.71
CA MET A 122 -11.32 3.46 -5.00
C MET A 122 -10.34 2.27 -4.91
N ALA A 123 -9.99 1.80 -3.70
CA ALA A 123 -8.95 0.78 -3.54
C ALA A 123 -9.21 -0.50 -4.35
N TYR A 124 -10.46 -1.00 -4.37
CA TYR A 124 -10.82 -2.16 -5.15
C TYR A 124 -10.74 -1.89 -6.66
N ALA A 125 -11.33 -0.79 -7.13
CA ALA A 125 -11.31 -0.40 -8.54
C ALA A 125 -9.87 -0.20 -9.04
N ASN A 126 -9.05 0.51 -8.27
CA ASN A 126 -7.64 0.75 -8.56
C ASN A 126 -6.83 -0.55 -8.61
N THR A 127 -7.09 -1.49 -7.69
CA THR A 127 -6.41 -2.80 -7.69
C THR A 127 -6.77 -3.62 -8.92
N VAL A 128 -8.05 -3.64 -9.31
CA VAL A 128 -8.50 -4.32 -10.54
C VAL A 128 -7.90 -3.64 -11.79
N GLU A 129 -7.83 -2.32 -11.81
CA GLU A 129 -7.26 -1.57 -12.93
C GLU A 129 -5.76 -1.85 -13.08
N ALA A 130 -5.00 -1.85 -11.99
CA ALA A 130 -3.58 -2.23 -12.03
C ALA A 130 -3.40 -3.66 -12.57
N MET A 131 -4.21 -4.62 -12.12
CA MET A 131 -4.16 -5.99 -12.61
C MET A 131 -4.43 -6.06 -14.13
N ARG A 132 -5.43 -5.34 -14.62
CA ARG A 132 -5.75 -5.28 -16.07
C ARG A 132 -4.60 -4.75 -16.90
N HIS A 133 -3.73 -3.95 -16.32
CA HIS A 133 -2.55 -3.35 -16.97
C HIS A 133 -1.23 -4.04 -16.62
N GLY A 134 -1.27 -5.26 -16.06
CA GLY A 134 -0.12 -6.13 -15.92
C GLY A 134 0.46 -6.27 -14.50
N ALA A 135 -0.14 -5.65 -13.48
CA ALA A 135 0.23 -5.95 -12.10
C ALA A 135 -0.15 -7.40 -11.76
N SER A 136 0.81 -8.17 -11.24
CA SER A 136 0.66 -9.59 -10.92
C SER A 136 0.56 -9.87 -9.42
N MET A 137 0.83 -8.87 -8.58
CA MET A 137 0.76 -8.96 -7.13
C MET A 137 -0.25 -7.92 -6.61
N LEU A 138 -1.30 -8.40 -5.93
CA LEU A 138 -2.42 -7.57 -5.49
C LEU A 138 -2.56 -7.66 -3.98
N ASP A 139 -2.39 -6.55 -3.29
CA ASP A 139 -2.59 -6.50 -1.85
C ASP A 139 -4.08 -6.34 -1.51
N GLY A 140 -4.56 -7.16 -0.59
CA GLY A 140 -5.88 -7.06 -0.01
C GLY A 140 -5.87 -7.42 1.46
N THR A 141 -6.80 -6.85 2.21
CA THR A 141 -6.97 -7.16 3.63
C THR A 141 -8.38 -7.64 3.92
N VAL A 142 -8.50 -8.59 4.83
CA VAL A 142 -9.80 -9.15 5.22
C VAL A 142 -10.67 -8.03 5.83
N SER A 143 -11.92 -7.94 5.35
CA SER A 143 -12.87 -6.89 5.76
C SER A 143 -12.32 -5.45 5.55
N SER A 144 -11.45 -5.26 4.54
CA SER A 144 -10.83 -3.96 4.27
C SER A 144 -10.01 -3.39 5.45
N MET A 145 -9.62 -4.22 6.44
CA MET A 145 -8.93 -3.76 7.63
C MET A 145 -7.65 -3.00 7.29
N GLY A 146 -7.48 -1.81 7.86
CA GLY A 146 -6.29 -0.99 7.63
C GLY A 146 -6.40 0.39 8.27
N ARG A 147 -5.36 1.18 8.09
CA ARG A 147 -5.32 2.55 8.61
C ARG A 147 -6.44 3.39 8.00
N GLY A 148 -7.14 4.15 8.83
CA GLY A 148 -8.14 5.11 8.39
C GLY A 148 -9.32 4.44 7.68
N ALA A 149 -9.53 4.77 6.42
CA ALA A 149 -10.61 4.20 5.62
C ALA A 149 -10.39 2.72 5.26
N GLY A 150 -9.20 2.19 5.52
CA GLY A 150 -8.86 0.80 5.21
C GLY A 150 -8.14 0.63 3.87
N ASN A 151 -8.06 -0.62 3.43
CA ASN A 151 -7.38 -1.06 2.22
C ASN A 151 -8.35 -1.71 1.23
N CYS A 152 -7.85 -2.22 0.11
CA CYS A 152 -8.61 -3.08 -0.78
C CYS A 152 -9.14 -4.32 -0.04
N ALA A 153 -10.44 -4.58 -0.13
CA ALA A 153 -11.07 -5.71 0.54
C ALA A 153 -10.71 -7.04 -0.17
N MET A 154 -10.11 -7.96 0.58
CA MET A 154 -9.70 -9.28 0.05
C MET A 154 -10.90 -10.08 -0.48
N GLU A 155 -12.02 -10.07 0.22
CA GLU A 155 -13.23 -10.78 -0.18
C GLU A 155 -13.80 -10.31 -1.51
N LEU A 156 -13.66 -9.01 -1.85
CA LEU A 156 -14.03 -8.49 -3.16
C LEU A 156 -13.08 -8.99 -4.25
N LEU A 157 -11.77 -8.96 -4.00
CA LEU A 157 -10.78 -9.47 -4.95
C LEU A 157 -10.98 -10.96 -5.22
N LEU A 158 -11.19 -11.78 -4.19
CA LEU A 158 -11.39 -13.22 -4.35
C LEU A 158 -12.68 -13.52 -5.12
N GLY A 159 -13.76 -12.78 -4.86
CA GLY A 159 -15.01 -12.88 -5.60
C GLY A 159 -14.87 -12.53 -7.07
N PHE A 160 -14.06 -11.52 -7.40
CA PHE A 160 -13.78 -11.09 -8.76
C PHE A 160 -12.85 -12.06 -9.52
N LEU A 161 -11.72 -12.44 -8.90
CA LEU A 161 -10.69 -13.27 -9.53
C LEU A 161 -11.16 -14.70 -9.79
N ARG A 162 -12.09 -15.21 -9.00
CA ARG A 162 -12.62 -16.58 -9.10
C ARG A 162 -11.54 -17.65 -9.21
N ASN A 163 -10.40 -17.41 -8.54
CA ASN A 163 -9.29 -18.35 -8.57
C ASN A 163 -9.65 -19.59 -7.74
N PRO A 164 -9.65 -20.80 -8.32
CA PRO A 164 -10.05 -22.03 -7.61
C PRO A 164 -9.12 -22.40 -6.45
N LYS A 165 -7.90 -21.87 -6.40
CA LYS A 165 -6.96 -22.06 -5.29
C LYS A 165 -7.47 -21.42 -3.99
N TYR A 166 -8.29 -20.36 -4.07
CA TYR A 166 -8.76 -19.61 -2.91
C TYR A 166 -10.27 -19.77 -2.75
N ASN A 167 -10.70 -20.24 -1.60
CA ASN A 167 -12.11 -20.43 -1.30
C ASN A 167 -12.65 -19.25 -0.47
N LEU A 168 -13.53 -18.46 -1.07
CA LEU A 168 -14.16 -17.32 -0.42
C LEU A 168 -14.89 -17.71 0.88
N TYR A 169 -15.47 -18.92 0.94
CA TYR A 169 -16.17 -19.40 2.13
C TYR A 169 -15.33 -19.32 3.41
N HIS A 170 -14.05 -19.70 3.33
CA HIS A 170 -13.15 -19.65 4.50
C HIS A 170 -12.87 -18.21 4.95
N ILE A 171 -12.77 -17.26 4.01
CA ILE A 171 -12.62 -15.84 4.33
C ILE A 171 -13.90 -15.30 5.00
N LEU A 172 -15.07 -15.65 4.49
CA LEU A 172 -16.36 -15.25 5.11
C LEU A 172 -16.48 -15.81 6.53
N LYS A 173 -16.11 -17.08 6.75
CA LYS A 173 -16.05 -17.67 8.11
C LYS A 173 -15.07 -16.96 9.04
N PHE A 174 -13.93 -16.53 8.53
CA PHE A 174 -12.97 -15.73 9.29
C PHE A 174 -13.58 -14.37 9.66
N ILE A 175 -14.27 -13.72 8.73
CA ILE A 175 -14.95 -12.42 8.98
C ILE A 175 -16.00 -12.60 10.07
N GLU A 176 -16.89 -13.58 9.95
CA GLU A 176 -17.93 -13.86 10.96
C GLU A 176 -17.34 -14.06 12.35
N ARG A 177 -16.27 -14.85 12.44
CA ARG A 177 -15.71 -15.30 13.72
C ARG A 177 -14.83 -14.25 14.39
N TYR A 178 -14.09 -13.47 13.62
CA TYR A 178 -13.04 -12.60 14.17
C TYR A 178 -13.24 -11.13 13.84
N MET A 179 -13.61 -10.78 12.60
CA MET A 179 -13.67 -9.38 12.20
C MET A 179 -14.94 -8.68 12.71
N VAL A 180 -16.09 -9.38 12.72
CA VAL A 180 -17.34 -8.84 13.27
C VAL A 180 -17.18 -8.54 14.77
N PRO A 181 -16.76 -9.48 15.63
CA PRO A 181 -16.56 -9.19 17.05
C PRO A 181 -15.50 -8.11 17.31
N LEU A 182 -14.44 -8.05 16.49
CA LEU A 182 -13.41 -7.01 16.62
C LEU A 182 -13.97 -5.60 16.39
N LYS A 183 -14.84 -5.44 15.37
CA LYS A 183 -15.52 -4.18 15.11
C LYS A 183 -16.55 -3.81 16.19
N GLU A 184 -17.33 -4.78 16.63
CA GLU A 184 -18.37 -4.57 17.66
C GLU A 184 -17.78 -4.14 19.02
N LYS A 185 -16.61 -4.65 19.38
CA LYS A 185 -15.89 -4.24 20.61
C LYS A 185 -15.28 -2.85 20.51
N GLY A 186 -15.12 -2.31 19.30
CA GLY A 186 -14.47 -1.03 19.10
C GLY A 186 -12.95 -1.02 19.33
N ASP A 187 -12.32 -2.18 19.49
CA ASP A 187 -10.88 -2.32 19.72
C ASP A 187 -10.05 -1.87 18.50
N ALA A 188 -10.65 -1.97 17.32
CA ALA A 188 -10.05 -1.49 16.08
C ALA A 188 -11.10 -0.83 15.18
N VAL A 189 -10.85 0.41 14.79
CA VAL A 189 -11.75 1.21 13.96
C VAL A 189 -11.11 1.47 12.62
N TRP A 190 -11.82 1.09 11.56
CA TRP A 190 -11.47 1.41 10.17
C TRP A 190 -12.74 1.46 9.33
N GLY A 191 -12.66 2.14 8.20
CA GLY A 191 -13.75 2.23 7.25
C GLY A 191 -13.93 3.66 6.74
N TYR A 192 -14.92 3.84 5.88
CA TYR A 192 -15.25 5.14 5.33
C TYR A 192 -15.67 6.12 6.43
N ASP A 193 -15.09 7.31 6.38
CA ASP A 193 -15.55 8.48 7.13
C ASP A 193 -15.22 9.75 6.31
N VAL A 194 -16.00 10.81 6.47
CA VAL A 194 -15.85 12.07 5.73
C VAL A 194 -14.44 12.67 5.88
N PRO A 195 -13.83 12.73 7.08
CA PRO A 195 -12.45 13.21 7.23
C PRO A 195 -11.43 12.45 6.37
N TYR A 196 -11.54 11.14 6.25
CA TYR A 196 -10.66 10.35 5.40
C TYR A 196 -10.88 10.64 3.91
N MET A 197 -12.14 10.80 3.50
CA MET A 197 -12.47 11.19 2.13
C MET A 197 -11.87 12.55 1.80
N LEU A 198 -11.98 13.55 2.69
CA LEU A 198 -11.43 14.89 2.48
C LEU A 198 -9.90 14.85 2.30
N THR A 199 -9.18 14.15 3.17
CA THR A 199 -7.73 14.02 3.04
C THR A 199 -7.32 13.25 1.77
N GLY A 200 -8.07 12.22 1.38
CA GLY A 200 -7.86 11.49 0.12
C GLY A 200 -8.07 12.39 -1.11
N MET A 201 -9.21 13.08 -1.18
CA MET A 201 -9.55 13.98 -2.28
C MET A 201 -8.51 15.09 -2.48
N LEU A 202 -7.97 15.62 -1.39
CA LEU A 202 -6.95 16.67 -1.41
C LEU A 202 -5.51 16.12 -1.50
N ASN A 203 -5.36 14.81 -1.68
CA ASN A 203 -4.07 14.14 -1.75
C ASN A 203 -3.17 14.50 -0.54
N GLN A 204 -3.71 14.41 0.66
CA GLN A 204 -3.03 14.76 1.91
C GLN A 204 -2.93 13.55 2.84
N HIS A 205 -1.90 13.57 3.70
CA HIS A 205 -1.71 12.51 4.68
C HIS A 205 -2.91 12.44 5.65
N PRO A 206 -3.45 11.25 5.96
CA PRO A 206 -4.67 11.10 6.77
C PRO A 206 -4.50 11.44 8.27
N ARG A 207 -3.35 11.99 8.69
CA ARG A 207 -3.10 12.39 10.08
C ARG A 207 -4.15 13.34 10.62
N ASP A 208 -4.47 14.37 9.84
CA ASP A 208 -5.46 15.37 10.25
C ASP A 208 -6.85 14.78 10.39
N ALA A 209 -7.22 13.85 9.51
CA ALA A 209 -8.46 13.10 9.63
C ALA A 209 -8.50 12.26 10.92
N ILE A 210 -7.42 11.55 11.21
CA ILE A 210 -7.30 10.74 12.43
C ILE A 210 -7.44 11.63 13.68
N ASP A 211 -6.76 12.77 13.72
CA ASP A 211 -6.77 13.67 14.86
C ASP A 211 -8.14 14.37 15.02
N PHE A 212 -8.79 14.72 13.91
CA PHE A 212 -10.14 15.27 13.89
C PHE A 212 -11.17 14.30 14.47
N ILE A 213 -11.15 13.05 14.02
CA ILE A 213 -12.03 11.98 14.50
C ILE A 213 -11.80 11.69 15.99
N LYS A 214 -10.53 11.62 16.43
CA LYS A 214 -10.19 11.40 17.85
C LYS A 214 -10.70 12.50 18.77
N GLN A 215 -10.84 13.72 18.26
CA GLN A 215 -11.39 14.86 18.99
C GLN A 215 -12.93 14.85 19.04
N GLY A 216 -13.59 13.89 18.38
CA GLY A 216 -15.06 13.81 18.29
C GLY A 216 -15.69 14.98 17.55
N LYS A 217 -14.95 15.61 16.63
CA LYS A 217 -15.41 16.76 15.85
C LYS A 217 -16.26 16.31 14.66
N HIS A 218 -17.22 17.18 14.28
CA HIS A 218 -18.14 16.94 13.15
C HIS A 218 -18.30 18.15 12.23
N GLU A 219 -17.50 19.22 12.43
CA GLU A 219 -17.50 20.44 11.61
C GLU A 219 -16.72 20.19 10.30
N TYR A 220 -17.26 19.31 9.44
CA TYR A 220 -16.58 18.83 8.22
C TYR A 220 -16.31 19.94 7.21
N ALA A 221 -17.18 20.95 7.11
CA ALA A 221 -16.98 22.11 6.24
C ALA A 221 -15.79 22.97 6.69
N ASP A 222 -15.62 23.12 8.00
CA ASP A 222 -14.50 23.87 8.57
C ASP A 222 -13.20 23.08 8.39
N MET A 223 -13.23 21.77 8.58
CA MET A 223 -12.10 20.90 8.27
C MET A 223 -11.71 21.00 6.80
N TYR A 224 -12.67 20.95 5.88
CA TYR A 224 -12.40 21.10 4.45
C TYR A 224 -11.74 22.43 4.12
N SER A 225 -12.28 23.54 4.65
CA SER A 225 -11.70 24.87 4.48
C SER A 225 -10.28 24.94 5.05
N TYR A 226 -10.04 24.39 6.24
CA TYR A 226 -8.71 24.32 6.84
C TYR A 226 -7.73 23.55 5.95
N LEU A 227 -8.12 22.38 5.44
CA LEU A 227 -7.27 21.55 4.58
C LEU A 227 -6.96 22.20 3.22
N LEU A 228 -7.88 23.03 2.68
CA LEU A 228 -7.68 23.75 1.43
C LEU A 228 -6.69 24.91 1.55
N TYR A 229 -6.74 25.66 2.65
CA TYR A 229 -6.04 26.94 2.79
C TYR A 229 -4.81 26.87 3.71
N ARG A 230 -4.49 25.72 4.28
CA ARG A 230 -3.23 25.56 5.01
C ARG A 230 -2.07 25.46 4.01
N GLU A 231 -1.05 26.25 4.24
CA GLU A 231 0.24 26.16 3.57
C GLU A 231 1.09 24.96 4.09
#